data_16cebc16e11c3f5034b2a922fc14518b
#
_entry.id   16cebc16e11c3f5034b2a922fc14518b
#
_cell.length_a   1.000
_cell.length_b   1.000
_cell.length_c   1.000
_cell.angle_alpha   90.00
_cell.angle_beta   90.00
_cell.angle_gamma   90.00
#
_symmetry.space_group_name_H-M   'P 1'
#
loop_
_entity.id
_entity.type
_entity.pdbx_description
1 polymer ?
#
loop_
_entity_poly.entity_id
_entity_poly.type
_entity_poly.pdbx_seq_one_letter_code
_entity_poly.pdbx_strand_id
1 'polypeptide(L)'
;MEEISWDDFTRVELRVGRVIGAEPFPEARKPAYVLRVDFGPELGVRKSSAQITDRYRPEDLVGRLVVAVVNFPRKQIGPLMSECLVTGFADAEGRIALCVPDADVPLGARLV
;
A
#
# COMPACT_ATOMS: atom_id res chain seq x y z
N MET A 1 -6.67 11.19 22.88
CA MET A 1 -6.40 9.89 22.24
C MET A 1 -5.64 9.00 23.20
N GLU A 2 -5.80 7.69 23.03
CA GLU A 2 -5.06 6.71 23.83
C GLU A 2 -3.59 6.72 23.49
N GLU A 3 -2.73 6.73 24.52
CA GLU A 3 -1.29 6.59 24.34
C GLU A 3 -0.95 5.13 24.07
N ILE A 4 0.05 4.90 23.20
CA ILE A 4 0.60 3.58 22.94
C ILE A 4 2.09 3.56 23.28
N SER A 5 2.63 2.36 23.45
CA SER A 5 4.05 2.18 23.72
C SER A 5 4.85 2.20 22.41
N TRP A 6 6.16 2.43 22.52
CA TRP A 6 7.07 2.25 21.40
C TRP A 6 7.00 0.81 20.85
N ASP A 7 6.86 -0.17 21.73
CA ASP A 7 6.74 -1.58 21.30
C ASP A 7 5.47 -1.82 20.46
N ASP A 8 4.36 -1.17 20.80
CA ASP A 8 3.14 -1.26 19.99
C ASP A 8 3.39 -0.75 18.57
N PHE A 9 4.08 0.37 18.44
CA PHE A 9 4.41 0.94 17.13
C PHE A 9 5.36 0.03 16.35
N THR A 10 6.38 -0.51 16.98
CA THR A 10 7.38 -1.34 16.28
C THR A 10 6.86 -2.70 15.83
N ARG A 11 5.71 -3.13 16.33
CA ARG A 11 5.04 -4.34 15.84
C ARG A 11 4.41 -4.17 14.47
N VAL A 12 4.16 -2.94 14.04
CA VAL A 12 3.65 -2.67 12.71
C VAL A 12 4.83 -2.59 11.74
N GLU A 13 4.85 -3.48 10.74
CA GLU A 13 5.89 -3.50 9.72
C GLU A 13 5.49 -2.61 8.54
N LEU A 14 5.94 -1.35 8.58
CA LEU A 14 5.74 -0.39 7.49
C LEU A 14 7.00 -0.38 6.63
N ARG A 15 6.85 -0.74 5.36
CA ARG A 15 7.97 -0.86 4.41
C ARG A 15 7.70 -0.07 3.15
N VAL A 16 8.76 0.41 2.52
CA VAL A 16 8.70 1.08 1.23
C VAL A 16 8.73 0.05 0.12
N GLY A 17 7.84 0.21 -0.85
CA GLY A 17 7.83 -0.60 -2.07
C GLY A 17 7.61 0.28 -3.29
N ARG A 18 7.92 -0.27 -4.47
CA ARG A 18 7.65 0.38 -5.75
C ARG A 18 6.50 -0.31 -6.44
N VAL A 19 5.54 0.45 -6.89
CA VAL A 19 4.44 -0.09 -7.71
C VAL A 19 5.02 -0.49 -9.07
N ILE A 20 4.89 -1.77 -9.42
CA ILE A 20 5.35 -2.32 -10.70
C ILE A 20 4.19 -2.72 -11.61
N GLY A 21 2.98 -2.73 -11.09
CA GLY A 21 1.78 -2.99 -11.87
C GLY A 21 0.57 -2.40 -11.17
N ALA A 22 -0.38 -1.90 -11.96
CA ALA A 22 -1.64 -1.36 -11.47
C ALA A 22 -2.72 -1.60 -12.52
N GLU A 23 -3.85 -2.15 -12.12
CA GLU A 23 -4.97 -2.41 -13.02
C GLU A 23 -6.30 -2.27 -12.30
N PRO A 24 -7.39 -1.97 -13.01
CA PRO A 24 -8.72 -1.93 -12.40
C PRO A 24 -9.08 -3.28 -11.76
N PHE A 25 -9.86 -3.21 -10.67
CA PHE A 25 -10.34 -4.38 -9.95
C PHE A 25 -11.87 -4.39 -9.98
N PRO A 26 -12.50 -4.82 -11.10
CA PRO A 26 -13.94 -4.74 -11.26
C PRO A 26 -14.73 -5.63 -10.29
N GLU A 27 -14.13 -6.70 -9.78
CA GLU A 27 -14.79 -7.63 -8.86
C GLU A 27 -14.86 -7.11 -7.42
N ALA A 28 -14.17 -6.01 -7.10
CA ALA A 28 -14.25 -5.41 -5.77
C ALA A 28 -15.60 -4.71 -5.57
N ARG A 29 -16.12 -4.72 -4.33
CA ARG A 29 -17.38 -4.06 -4.00
C ARG A 29 -17.33 -2.55 -4.19
N LYS A 30 -16.19 -1.94 -3.82
CA LYS A 30 -15.94 -0.51 -3.99
C LYS A 30 -14.87 -0.35 -5.04
N PRO A 31 -14.89 0.77 -5.80
CA PRO A 31 -13.86 1.01 -6.80
C PRO A 31 -12.45 0.87 -6.21
N ALA A 32 -11.63 0.05 -6.84
CA ALA A 32 -10.29 -0.26 -6.38
C ALA A 32 -9.39 -0.61 -7.56
N TYR A 33 -8.08 -0.59 -7.31
CA TYR A 33 -7.07 -1.14 -8.20
C TYR A 33 -6.40 -2.35 -7.56
N VAL A 34 -5.99 -3.29 -8.38
CA VAL A 34 -5.02 -4.31 -8.00
C VAL A 34 -3.65 -3.73 -8.22
N LEU A 35 -2.87 -3.61 -7.17
CA LEU A 35 -1.48 -3.15 -7.23
C LEU A 35 -0.54 -4.33 -7.03
N ARG A 36 0.56 -4.31 -7.77
CA ARG A 36 1.69 -5.20 -7.55
C ARG A 36 2.84 -4.32 -7.11
N VAL A 37 3.37 -4.62 -5.93
CA VAL A 37 4.36 -3.78 -5.26
C VAL A 37 5.61 -4.60 -4.97
N ASP A 38 6.74 -4.09 -5.43
CA ASP A 38 8.05 -4.70 -5.20
C ASP A 38 8.68 -4.09 -3.95
N PHE A 39 8.89 -4.92 -2.92
CA PHE A 39 9.51 -4.53 -1.66
C PHE A 39 10.98 -4.94 -1.56
N GLY A 40 11.59 -5.30 -2.68
CA GLY A 40 12.98 -5.74 -2.69
C GLY A 40 13.14 -7.23 -2.48
N PRO A 41 14.38 -7.75 -2.51
CA PRO A 41 14.62 -9.20 -2.54
C PRO A 41 14.21 -9.94 -1.26
N GLU A 42 14.19 -9.27 -0.12
CA GLU A 42 13.79 -9.92 1.14
C GLU A 42 12.29 -10.22 1.20
N LEU A 43 11.46 -9.23 0.88
CA LEU A 43 10.01 -9.35 0.96
C LEU A 43 9.36 -9.72 -0.37
N GLY A 44 10.03 -9.42 -1.47
CA GLY A 44 9.54 -9.72 -2.82
C GLY A 44 8.37 -8.86 -3.25
N VAL A 45 7.65 -9.35 -4.26
CA VAL A 45 6.50 -8.66 -4.84
C VAL A 45 5.23 -9.14 -4.14
N ARG A 46 4.38 -8.18 -3.75
CA ARG A 46 3.10 -8.47 -3.10
C ARG A 46 1.97 -7.74 -3.80
N LYS A 47 0.80 -8.34 -3.77
CA LYS A 47 -0.42 -7.77 -4.34
C LYS A 47 -1.23 -7.07 -3.26
N SER A 48 -1.91 -5.99 -3.65
CA SER A 48 -2.80 -5.26 -2.77
C SER A 48 -4.03 -4.80 -3.54
N SER A 49 -5.19 -4.85 -2.88
CA SER A 49 -6.37 -4.12 -3.35
C SER A 49 -6.34 -2.74 -2.72
N ALA A 50 -6.38 -1.70 -3.53
CA ALA A 50 -6.26 -0.33 -3.04
C ALA A 50 -7.40 0.55 -3.57
N GLN A 51 -8.16 1.16 -2.64
CA GLN A 51 -9.29 2.04 -2.97
C GLN A 51 -8.79 3.47 -3.20
N ILE A 52 -8.02 3.66 -4.26
CA ILE A 52 -7.33 4.91 -4.58
C ILE A 52 -7.70 5.42 -5.98
N THR A 53 -8.88 5.06 -6.48
CA THR A 53 -9.27 5.35 -7.87
C THR A 53 -9.64 6.81 -8.12
N ASP A 54 -9.90 7.60 -7.08
CA ASP A 54 -10.37 8.99 -7.26
C ASP A 54 -9.25 9.94 -7.66
N ARG A 55 -8.02 9.71 -7.21
CA ARG A 55 -6.87 10.60 -7.48
C ARG A 55 -5.93 10.08 -8.54
N TYR A 56 -5.88 8.76 -8.75
CA TYR A 56 -4.84 8.14 -9.56
C TYR A 56 -5.44 7.30 -10.67
N ARG A 57 -4.80 7.37 -11.84
CA ARG A 57 -5.02 6.40 -12.91
C ARG A 57 -3.96 5.31 -12.79
N PRO A 58 -4.23 4.09 -13.27
CA PRO A 58 -3.24 3.01 -13.19
C PRO A 58 -1.85 3.40 -13.74
N GLU A 59 -1.82 4.08 -14.88
CA GLU A 59 -0.57 4.51 -15.51
C GLU A 59 0.21 5.54 -14.71
N ASP A 60 -0.45 6.28 -13.81
CA ASP A 60 0.23 7.25 -12.92
C ASP A 60 0.89 6.58 -11.73
N LEU A 61 0.46 5.37 -11.41
CA LEU A 61 0.90 4.64 -10.21
C LEU A 61 2.18 3.84 -10.45
N VAL A 62 2.35 3.28 -11.64
CA VAL A 62 3.51 2.45 -11.96
C VAL A 62 4.79 3.28 -11.85
N GLY A 63 5.74 2.79 -11.08
CA GLY A 63 7.01 3.45 -10.82
C GLY A 63 7.04 4.28 -9.54
N ARG A 64 5.89 4.54 -8.91
CA ARG A 64 5.84 5.30 -7.66
C ARG A 64 6.30 4.45 -6.48
N LEU A 65 6.96 5.11 -5.52
CA LEU A 65 7.18 4.54 -4.20
C LEU A 65 5.93 4.70 -3.35
N VAL A 66 5.66 3.71 -2.55
CA VAL A 66 4.55 3.70 -1.58
C VAL A 66 5.03 3.18 -0.24
N VAL A 67 4.29 3.48 0.82
CA VAL A 67 4.51 2.90 2.14
C VAL A 67 3.36 1.93 2.41
N ALA A 68 3.69 0.71 2.79
CA ALA A 68 2.68 -0.32 3.03
C ALA A 68 2.95 -1.09 4.31
N VAL A 69 1.86 -1.53 4.96
CA VAL A 69 1.94 -2.49 6.07
C VAL A 69 2.04 -3.88 5.47
N VAL A 70 3.08 -4.62 5.83
CA VAL A 70 3.38 -5.92 5.22
C VAL A 70 3.17 -7.11 6.15
N ASN A 71 2.76 -6.89 7.39
CA ASN A 71 2.58 -7.97 8.37
C ASN A 71 1.14 -8.15 8.86
N PHE A 72 0.16 -7.71 8.10
CA PHE A 72 -1.21 -8.15 8.29
C PHE A 72 -1.40 -9.56 7.71
N PRO A 73 -2.32 -10.37 8.26
CA PRO A 73 -2.74 -11.59 7.59
C PRO A 73 -3.25 -11.30 6.18
N ARG A 74 -3.05 -12.21 5.26
CA ARG A 74 -3.61 -12.10 3.91
C ARG A 74 -5.13 -12.01 3.99
N LYS A 75 -5.72 -11.21 3.11
CA LYS A 75 -7.16 -11.00 3.07
C LYS A 75 -7.70 -11.33 1.68
N GLN A 76 -8.69 -12.22 1.63
CA GLN A 76 -9.37 -12.53 0.37
C GLN A 76 -10.36 -11.42 0.05
N ILE A 77 -10.23 -10.81 -1.13
CA ILE A 77 -11.12 -9.78 -1.64
C ILE A 77 -11.56 -10.22 -3.04
N GLY A 78 -12.76 -10.80 -3.14
CA GLY A 78 -13.17 -11.43 -4.38
C GLY A 78 -12.16 -12.50 -4.80
N PRO A 79 -11.69 -12.49 -6.06
CA PRO A 79 -10.68 -13.45 -6.53
C PRO A 79 -9.24 -13.10 -6.09
N LEU A 80 -9.03 -11.95 -5.46
CA LEU A 80 -7.70 -11.46 -5.09
C LEU A 80 -7.36 -11.79 -3.65
N MET A 81 -6.18 -12.36 -3.43
CA MET A 81 -5.56 -12.45 -2.11
C MET A 81 -4.71 -11.20 -1.89
N SER A 82 -5.20 -10.25 -1.07
CA SER A 82 -4.45 -9.04 -0.71
C SER A 82 -3.40 -9.38 0.34
N GLU A 83 -2.16 -9.00 0.07
CA GLU A 83 -0.98 -9.44 0.84
C GLU A 83 -0.29 -8.29 1.58
N CYS A 84 -0.73 -7.07 1.37
CA CYS A 84 -0.22 -5.90 2.06
C CYS A 84 -1.27 -4.79 2.03
N LEU A 85 -1.11 -3.79 2.89
CA LEU A 85 -1.96 -2.61 2.94
C LEU A 85 -1.14 -1.40 2.48
N VAL A 86 -1.41 -0.91 1.28
CA VAL A 86 -0.85 0.36 0.80
C VAL A 86 -1.54 1.49 1.56
N THR A 87 -0.76 2.39 2.16
CA THR A 87 -1.26 3.40 3.07
C THR A 87 -1.50 4.74 2.39
N GLY A 88 -2.39 5.53 2.97
CA GLY A 88 -2.69 6.86 2.49
C GLY A 88 -3.57 7.62 3.47
N PHE A 89 -3.87 8.86 3.13
CA PHE A 89 -4.69 9.75 3.94
C PHE A 89 -5.88 10.23 3.13
N ALA A 90 -7.06 10.27 3.74
CA ALA A 90 -8.23 10.86 3.11
C ALA A 90 -8.10 12.39 3.11
N ASP A 91 -8.31 13.03 1.96
CA ASP A 91 -8.40 14.48 1.87
C ASP A 91 -9.77 14.98 2.33
N ALA A 92 -10.03 16.28 2.18
CA ALA A 92 -11.28 16.90 2.64
C ALA A 92 -12.51 16.32 1.95
N GLU A 93 -12.38 15.79 0.74
CA GLU A 93 -13.48 15.15 -0.02
C GLU A 93 -13.49 13.63 0.12
N GLY A 94 -12.63 13.06 0.97
CA GLY A 94 -12.54 11.62 1.18
C GLY A 94 -11.70 10.88 0.13
N ARG A 95 -11.04 11.58 -0.77
CA ARG A 95 -10.15 10.97 -1.77
C ARG A 95 -8.82 10.62 -1.11
N ILE A 96 -8.29 9.46 -1.42
CA ILE A 96 -7.06 8.97 -0.77
C ILE A 96 -5.83 9.53 -1.46
N ALA A 97 -4.97 10.22 -0.69
CA ALA A 97 -3.63 10.61 -1.10
C ALA A 97 -2.64 9.61 -0.50
N LEU A 98 -1.77 9.04 -1.33
CA LEU A 98 -0.83 8.02 -0.90
C LEU A 98 0.20 8.55 0.10
N CYS A 99 0.55 7.71 1.07
CA CYS A 99 1.69 7.95 1.96
C CYS A 99 2.95 7.52 1.22
N VAL A 100 3.86 8.45 0.99
CA VAL A 100 5.07 8.20 0.21
C VAL A 100 6.29 8.78 0.93
N PRO A 101 7.49 8.20 0.74
CA PRO A 101 8.70 8.84 1.23
C PRO A 101 8.99 10.09 0.40
N ASP A 102 9.54 11.12 1.02
CA ASP A 102 9.87 12.39 0.38
C ASP A 102 11.02 12.26 -0.64
N ALA A 103 11.85 11.25 -0.47
CA ALA A 103 13.01 11.01 -1.33
C ALA A 103 13.13 9.52 -1.63
N ASP A 104 13.96 9.18 -2.60
CA ASP A 104 14.25 7.77 -2.89
C ASP A 104 14.95 7.12 -1.70
N VAL A 105 14.44 5.96 -1.32
CA VAL A 105 15.04 5.08 -0.32
C VAL A 105 15.04 3.66 -0.87
N PRO A 106 15.88 2.76 -0.33
CA PRO A 106 15.91 1.38 -0.80
C PRO A 106 14.55 0.68 -0.65
N LEU A 107 14.21 -0.18 -1.60
CA LEU A 107 13.01 -1.01 -1.48
C LEU A 107 13.14 -1.91 -0.25
N GLY A 108 12.06 -2.01 0.52
CA GLY A 108 12.05 -2.73 1.78
C GLY A 108 12.47 -1.91 2.98
N ALA A 109 12.85 -0.64 2.80
CA ALA A 109 13.22 0.23 3.92
C ALA A 109 12.06 0.33 4.91
N ARG A 110 12.39 0.22 6.20
CA ARG A 110 11.41 0.22 7.29
C ARG A 110 11.17 1.63 7.81
N LEU A 111 9.92 1.94 8.10
CA LEU A 111 9.57 3.17 8.80
C LEU A 111 10.18 3.14 10.20
N VAL A 112 10.79 4.24 10.57
CA VAL A 112 11.46 4.39 11.87
C VAL A 112 10.88 5.56 12.65
#